data_7b69ae3593cc57dc02d8680cb898dbe3
#
_entry.id   7b69ae3593cc57dc02d8680cb898dbe3
#
_cell.length_a   1.000
_cell.length_b   1.000
_cell.length_c   1.000
_cell.angle_alpha   90.00
_cell.angle_beta   90.00
_cell.angle_gamma   90.00
#
_symmetry.space_group_name_H-M   'P 1'
#
loop_
_entity.id
_entity.type
_entity.pdbx_description
1 polymer ?
#
loop_
_entity_poly.entity_id
_entity_poly.type
_entity_poly.pdbx_seq_one_letter_code
_entity_poly.pdbx_strand_id
1 'polypeptide(L)'
;MPLYLRFMQGIVDSNDISLNVSREILQKDPVVDSMRSALTKRALDMLGKMRKKDKDKYNGFWNEFGQALKEGPAEDFANKEKVAELLQFTTTHSESDAQDQCLDDYVSRMKDDQEKIYYLVADSAKAGRNSPHLEIFKKKGIEVILMHDRIDEWLMSHLQDFDSRQFQDISRGELDLGKLEDEEDKEIQEKTEKEFVNLVERIKENLGDKVKEVRVTHRLTGSPACLAVDDHDMGMQMRKIMEASGQAVPETKPIFEINATHPLVVKLDKEADEDRFGDIVSILFGQAGLADGVQLEDPADFSARLNKLLLELVG
;
A
#
# COMPACT_ATOMS: atom_id res chain seq x y z
N MET A 1 -19.96 -23.51 -0.04
CA MET A 1 -18.61 -22.96 0.25
C MET A 1 -18.69 -21.44 0.10
N PRO A 2 -17.93 -20.66 0.87
CA PRO A 2 -17.76 -19.22 0.63
C PRO A 2 -17.15 -18.93 -0.75
N LEU A 3 -17.37 -17.71 -1.29
CA LEU A 3 -16.89 -17.38 -2.64
C LEU A 3 -15.36 -17.35 -2.75
N TYR A 4 -14.68 -16.95 -1.71
CA TYR A 4 -13.22 -16.97 -1.67
C TYR A 4 -12.60 -18.39 -1.76
N LEU A 5 -13.42 -19.45 -1.56
CA LEU A 5 -13.03 -20.86 -1.75
C LEU A 5 -13.69 -21.49 -3.00
N ARG A 6 -14.12 -20.68 -3.99
CA ARG A 6 -14.83 -21.17 -5.21
C ARG A 6 -14.01 -22.14 -6.07
N PHE A 7 -12.72 -22.17 -5.90
CA PHE A 7 -11.83 -23.15 -6.55
C PHE A 7 -11.92 -24.56 -5.95
N MET A 8 -12.54 -24.70 -4.77
CA MET A 8 -12.73 -25.99 -4.13
C MET A 8 -13.92 -26.73 -4.77
N GLN A 9 -13.66 -27.90 -5.32
CA GLN A 9 -14.68 -28.76 -5.91
C GLN A 9 -14.73 -30.10 -5.18
N GLY A 10 -15.93 -30.63 -5.00
CA GLY A 10 -16.12 -31.91 -4.32
C GLY A 10 -17.58 -32.34 -4.29
N ILE A 11 -17.80 -33.53 -3.78
CA ILE A 11 -19.14 -34.12 -3.57
C ILE A 11 -19.29 -34.37 -2.07
N VAL A 12 -20.45 -33.98 -1.54
CA VAL A 12 -20.85 -34.29 -0.17
C VAL A 12 -22.00 -35.28 -0.24
N ASP A 13 -21.81 -36.43 0.38
CA ASP A 13 -22.83 -37.44 0.54
C ASP A 13 -23.28 -37.48 2.02
N SER A 14 -24.57 -37.39 2.27
CA SER A 14 -25.15 -37.41 3.63
C SER A 14 -26.57 -37.98 3.61
N ASN A 15 -26.82 -38.90 4.56
CA ASN A 15 -28.14 -39.43 4.79
C ASN A 15 -29.02 -38.53 5.66
N ASP A 16 -28.45 -37.46 6.25
CA ASP A 16 -29.14 -36.58 7.21
C ASP A 16 -29.84 -35.38 6.53
N ILE A 17 -29.68 -35.25 5.20
CA ILE A 17 -30.35 -34.20 4.43
C ILE A 17 -31.71 -34.72 3.97
N SER A 18 -32.78 -34.07 4.41
CA SER A 18 -34.13 -34.38 3.93
C SER A 18 -34.25 -34.09 2.44
N LEU A 19 -34.68 -35.07 1.66
CA LEU A 19 -34.98 -34.90 0.23
C LEU A 19 -36.09 -33.86 0.07
N ASN A 20 -35.75 -32.70 -0.42
CA ASN A 20 -36.73 -31.68 -0.75
C ASN A 20 -37.35 -32.02 -2.11
N VAL A 21 -38.65 -32.44 -2.09
CA VAL A 21 -39.42 -32.90 -3.25
C VAL A 21 -39.59 -31.78 -4.31
N SER A 22 -39.41 -30.51 -3.93
CA SER A 22 -39.67 -29.35 -4.81
C SER A 22 -38.48 -28.89 -5.65
N ARG A 23 -37.30 -29.54 -5.58
CA ARG A 23 -36.07 -29.10 -6.29
C ARG A 23 -35.66 -27.65 -6.03
N GLU A 24 -36.28 -26.95 -5.10
CA GLU A 24 -35.85 -25.64 -4.65
C GLU A 24 -34.59 -25.77 -3.82
N ILE A 25 -33.64 -24.89 -4.11
CA ILE A 25 -32.28 -24.83 -3.49
C ILE A 25 -32.45 -24.86 -1.96
N LEU A 26 -31.71 -25.72 -1.27
CA LEU A 26 -31.59 -25.87 0.18
C LEU A 26 -31.12 -24.59 0.88
N GLN A 27 -31.91 -23.52 0.84
CA GLN A 27 -31.45 -22.16 1.16
C GLN A 27 -31.35 -21.84 2.66
N LYS A 28 -31.90 -22.65 3.55
CA LYS A 28 -31.87 -22.41 5.02
C LYS A 28 -31.98 -23.70 5.84
N ASP A 29 -31.15 -24.70 5.57
CA ASP A 29 -31.10 -25.89 6.39
C ASP A 29 -29.93 -25.81 7.37
N PRO A 30 -30.15 -25.87 8.71
CA PRO A 30 -29.09 -25.88 9.70
C PRO A 30 -28.00 -26.95 9.49
N VAL A 31 -28.39 -28.09 8.90
CA VAL A 31 -27.46 -29.18 8.55
C VAL A 31 -26.54 -28.74 7.43
N VAL A 32 -27.06 -28.07 6.40
CA VAL A 32 -26.27 -27.53 5.29
C VAL A 32 -25.31 -26.45 5.76
N ASP A 33 -25.73 -25.57 6.68
CA ASP A 33 -24.88 -24.53 7.24
C ASP A 33 -23.76 -25.13 8.11
N SER A 34 -24.07 -26.15 8.91
CA SER A 34 -23.07 -26.89 9.68
C SER A 34 -22.04 -27.57 8.77
N MET A 35 -22.50 -28.24 7.69
CA MET A 35 -21.63 -28.84 6.68
C MET A 35 -20.74 -27.80 5.99
N ARG A 36 -21.30 -26.65 5.61
CA ARG A 36 -20.56 -25.54 5.01
C ARG A 36 -19.42 -25.11 5.94
N SER A 37 -19.70 -24.87 7.21
CA SER A 37 -18.70 -24.46 8.20
C SER A 37 -17.62 -25.52 8.39
N ALA A 38 -18.01 -26.80 8.50
CA ALA A 38 -17.06 -27.91 8.64
C ALA A 38 -16.14 -28.06 7.41
N LEU A 39 -16.70 -27.93 6.20
CA LEU A 39 -15.96 -28.02 4.95
C LEU A 39 -15.03 -26.82 4.78
N THR A 40 -15.48 -25.60 5.11
CA THR A 40 -14.65 -24.39 5.11
C THR A 40 -13.45 -24.57 6.02
N LYS A 41 -13.67 -24.96 7.27
CA LYS A 41 -12.60 -25.24 8.23
C LYS A 41 -11.63 -26.29 7.70
N ARG A 42 -12.15 -27.39 7.14
CA ARG A 42 -11.33 -28.48 6.58
C ARG A 42 -10.47 -28.01 5.42
N ALA A 43 -11.02 -27.17 4.53
CA ALA A 43 -10.30 -26.60 3.39
C ALA A 43 -9.15 -25.70 3.87
N LEU A 44 -9.41 -24.78 4.80
CA LEU A 44 -8.38 -23.90 5.38
C LEU A 44 -7.30 -24.70 6.11
N ASP A 45 -7.65 -25.70 6.91
CA ASP A 45 -6.69 -26.58 7.58
C ASP A 45 -5.82 -27.37 6.58
N MET A 46 -6.40 -27.78 5.46
CA MET A 46 -5.66 -28.48 4.38
C MET A 46 -4.66 -27.53 3.72
N LEU A 47 -5.07 -26.30 3.37
CA LEU A 47 -4.19 -25.28 2.80
C LEU A 47 -3.06 -24.91 3.78
N GLY A 48 -3.36 -24.72 5.06
CA GLY A 48 -2.35 -24.45 6.08
C GLY A 48 -1.34 -25.59 6.24
N LYS A 49 -1.79 -26.85 6.15
CA LYS A 49 -0.88 -28.01 6.14
C LYS A 49 -0.02 -28.05 4.88
N MET A 50 -0.58 -27.71 3.72
CA MET A 50 0.16 -27.66 2.45
C MET A 50 1.25 -26.58 2.54
N ARG A 51 0.91 -25.35 2.99
CA ARG A 51 1.87 -24.27 3.18
C ARG A 51 3.07 -24.67 4.07
N LYS A 52 2.80 -25.37 5.20
CA LYS A 52 3.84 -25.77 6.13
C LYS A 52 4.70 -26.96 5.66
N LYS A 53 4.14 -27.86 4.85
CA LYS A 53 4.81 -29.12 4.49
C LYS A 53 5.43 -29.12 3.08
N ASP A 54 4.89 -28.32 2.17
CA ASP A 54 5.25 -28.32 0.75
C ASP A 54 5.06 -26.90 0.19
N LYS A 55 6.07 -26.05 0.45
CA LYS A 55 6.05 -24.63 0.06
C LYS A 55 5.91 -24.47 -1.45
N ASP A 56 6.59 -25.31 -2.26
CA ASP A 56 6.55 -25.21 -3.72
C ASP A 56 5.16 -25.48 -4.26
N LYS A 57 4.50 -26.50 -3.72
CA LYS A 57 3.12 -26.82 -4.09
C LYS A 57 2.16 -25.70 -3.64
N TYR A 58 2.41 -25.13 -2.48
CA TYR A 58 1.59 -24.01 -1.99
C TYR A 58 1.80 -22.76 -2.84
N ASN A 59 3.02 -22.44 -3.26
CA ASN A 59 3.31 -21.33 -4.16
C ASN A 59 2.62 -21.53 -5.53
N GLY A 60 2.63 -22.76 -6.07
CA GLY A 60 1.86 -23.09 -7.27
C GLY A 60 0.35 -22.89 -7.10
N PHE A 61 -0.21 -23.30 -5.96
CA PHE A 61 -1.60 -23.02 -5.61
C PHE A 61 -1.86 -21.51 -5.48
N TRP A 62 -0.97 -20.79 -4.81
CA TRP A 62 -1.07 -19.34 -4.60
C TRP A 62 -1.12 -18.56 -5.91
N ASN A 63 -0.25 -18.88 -6.85
CA ASN A 63 -0.20 -18.22 -8.16
C ASN A 63 -1.51 -18.32 -8.93
N GLU A 64 -2.27 -19.42 -8.75
CA GLU A 64 -3.55 -19.64 -9.44
C GLU A 64 -4.75 -19.08 -8.68
N PHE A 65 -4.75 -19.16 -7.36
CA PHE A 65 -5.93 -18.92 -6.53
C PHE A 65 -5.74 -17.89 -5.42
N GLY A 66 -4.56 -17.31 -5.27
CA GLY A 66 -4.23 -16.36 -4.22
C GLY A 66 -5.16 -15.15 -4.19
N GLN A 67 -5.48 -14.60 -5.37
CA GLN A 67 -6.41 -13.45 -5.47
C GLN A 67 -7.81 -13.79 -4.95
N ALA A 68 -8.30 -15.00 -5.22
CA ALA A 68 -9.58 -15.44 -4.67
C ALA A 68 -9.52 -15.59 -3.15
N LEU A 69 -8.39 -16.09 -2.62
CA LEU A 69 -8.20 -16.26 -1.18
C LEU A 69 -8.13 -14.91 -0.45
N LYS A 70 -7.61 -13.86 -1.09
CA LYS A 70 -7.57 -12.48 -0.58
C LYS A 70 -8.98 -11.87 -0.33
N GLU A 71 -10.04 -12.43 -0.92
CA GLU A 71 -11.42 -12.02 -0.65
C GLU A 71 -11.91 -12.49 0.74
N GLY A 72 -11.26 -13.51 1.30
CA GLY A 72 -11.71 -14.19 2.50
C GLY A 72 -11.83 -13.34 3.76
N PRO A 73 -10.89 -12.44 4.09
CA PRO A 73 -10.98 -11.58 5.27
C PRO A 73 -12.22 -10.69 5.31
N ALA A 74 -12.77 -10.31 4.16
CA ALA A 74 -14.01 -9.55 4.07
C ALA A 74 -15.26 -10.42 4.08
N GLU A 75 -15.21 -11.63 3.50
CA GLU A 75 -16.37 -12.51 3.38
C GLU A 75 -16.62 -13.38 4.63
N ASP A 76 -15.57 -13.78 5.33
CA ASP A 76 -15.64 -14.77 6.41
C ASP A 76 -14.92 -14.27 7.66
N PHE A 77 -15.61 -13.39 8.38
CA PHE A 77 -15.10 -12.81 9.62
C PHE A 77 -14.74 -13.88 10.66
N ALA A 78 -15.49 -14.99 10.72
CA ALA A 78 -15.23 -16.07 11.68
C ALA A 78 -13.91 -16.81 11.44
N ASN A 79 -13.40 -16.81 10.20
CA ASN A 79 -12.15 -17.44 9.82
C ASN A 79 -11.09 -16.44 9.36
N LYS A 80 -11.30 -15.13 9.58
CA LYS A 80 -10.42 -14.04 9.12
C LYS A 80 -8.94 -14.29 9.44
N GLU A 81 -8.62 -14.63 10.69
CA GLU A 81 -7.25 -14.91 11.12
C GLU A 81 -6.63 -16.10 10.38
N LYS A 82 -7.40 -17.20 10.24
CA LYS A 82 -6.92 -18.38 9.51
C LYS A 82 -6.70 -18.11 8.03
N VAL A 83 -7.52 -17.26 7.42
CA VAL A 83 -7.32 -16.84 6.05
C VAL A 83 -6.08 -15.95 5.97
N ALA A 84 -5.92 -15.00 6.88
CA ALA A 84 -4.74 -14.12 6.93
C ALA A 84 -3.42 -14.91 7.03
N GLU A 85 -3.37 -15.99 7.85
CA GLU A 85 -2.22 -16.90 7.91
C GLU A 85 -1.86 -17.53 6.56
N LEU A 86 -2.84 -17.67 5.65
CA LEU A 86 -2.66 -18.30 4.34
C LEU A 86 -2.24 -17.31 3.24
N LEU A 87 -2.35 -16.01 3.48
CA LEU A 87 -2.01 -15.00 2.48
C LEU A 87 -0.50 -14.96 2.25
N GLN A 88 -0.13 -14.74 0.98
CA GLN A 88 1.25 -14.50 0.59
C GLN A 88 1.39 -13.16 -0.12
N PHE A 89 2.54 -12.56 0.02
CA PHE A 89 2.87 -11.24 -0.51
C PHE A 89 4.30 -11.21 -1.03
N THR A 90 4.60 -10.23 -1.85
CA THR A 90 5.96 -9.78 -2.12
C THR A 90 6.40 -8.87 -0.96
N THR A 91 7.65 -8.94 -0.54
CA THR A 91 8.18 -8.03 0.48
C THR A 91 9.55 -7.49 0.08
N THR A 92 10.03 -6.49 0.82
CA THR A 92 11.40 -5.95 0.63
C THR A 92 12.49 -6.85 1.21
N HIS A 93 12.13 -7.98 1.84
CA HIS A 93 13.08 -8.95 2.38
C HIS A 93 13.88 -9.65 1.28
N SER A 94 13.28 -9.87 0.11
CA SER A 94 13.94 -10.48 -1.03
C SER A 94 13.86 -9.59 -2.27
N GLU A 95 14.79 -9.78 -3.22
CA GLU A 95 14.76 -9.10 -4.52
C GLU A 95 13.77 -9.74 -5.51
N SER A 96 13.14 -10.85 -5.13
CA SER A 96 12.15 -11.56 -5.95
C SER A 96 10.82 -10.82 -5.97
N ASP A 97 10.18 -10.74 -7.13
CA ASP A 97 8.82 -10.22 -7.28
C ASP A 97 7.75 -11.28 -6.98
N ALA A 98 8.15 -12.51 -6.60
CA ALA A 98 7.22 -13.57 -6.23
C ALA A 98 6.46 -13.23 -4.94
N GLN A 99 5.19 -13.58 -4.90
CA GLN A 99 4.38 -13.55 -3.68
C GLN A 99 4.58 -14.87 -2.93
N ASP A 100 5.65 -14.98 -2.17
CA ASP A 100 6.06 -16.19 -1.44
C ASP A 100 6.30 -15.98 0.06
N GLN A 101 6.08 -14.75 0.55
CA GLN A 101 6.23 -14.38 1.95
C GLN A 101 4.87 -14.32 2.64
N CYS A 102 4.72 -15.06 3.73
CA CYS A 102 3.51 -15.00 4.55
C CYS A 102 3.64 -14.03 5.74
N LEU A 103 2.52 -13.69 6.35
CA LEU A 103 2.50 -12.75 7.50
C LEU A 103 3.27 -13.30 8.71
N ASP A 104 3.20 -14.63 8.97
CA ASP A 104 3.98 -15.25 10.06
C ASP A 104 5.50 -15.06 9.84
N ASP A 105 5.96 -15.26 8.59
CA ASP A 105 7.38 -15.10 8.24
C ASP A 105 7.80 -13.63 8.41
N TYR A 106 6.96 -12.66 7.99
CA TYR A 106 7.19 -11.23 8.21
C TYR A 106 7.30 -10.90 9.71
N VAL A 107 6.31 -11.32 10.50
CA VAL A 107 6.27 -11.07 11.95
C VAL A 107 7.49 -11.65 12.65
N SER A 108 7.97 -12.84 12.23
CA SER A 108 9.16 -13.46 12.80
C SER A 108 10.46 -12.68 12.55
N ARG A 109 10.49 -11.80 11.55
CA ARG A 109 11.62 -10.95 11.15
C ARG A 109 11.49 -9.50 11.61
N MET A 110 10.35 -9.13 12.21
CA MET A 110 10.17 -7.79 12.77
C MET A 110 11.24 -7.47 13.81
N LYS A 111 11.62 -6.21 13.90
CA LYS A 111 12.52 -5.74 14.95
C LYS A 111 11.83 -5.77 16.32
N ASP A 112 12.59 -5.89 17.39
CA ASP A 112 12.06 -6.00 18.77
C ASP A 112 11.12 -4.84 19.13
N ASP A 113 11.43 -3.62 18.68
CA ASP A 113 10.65 -2.41 18.93
C ASP A 113 9.64 -2.06 17.83
N GLN A 114 9.47 -2.91 16.83
CA GLN A 114 8.52 -2.72 15.75
C GLN A 114 7.11 -3.12 16.17
N GLU A 115 6.21 -2.14 16.26
CA GLU A 115 4.83 -2.34 16.72
C GLU A 115 3.83 -2.58 15.58
N LYS A 116 4.19 -2.21 14.34
CA LYS A 116 3.28 -2.23 13.18
C LYS A 116 3.81 -3.08 12.04
N ILE A 117 2.90 -3.62 11.24
CA ILE A 117 3.19 -4.28 9.97
C ILE A 117 3.09 -3.23 8.87
N TYR A 118 4.20 -2.95 8.20
CA TYR A 118 4.26 -1.92 7.16
C TYR A 118 3.98 -2.50 5.79
N TYR A 119 3.15 -1.80 5.01
CA TYR A 119 2.86 -2.18 3.63
C TYR A 119 2.80 -0.95 2.71
N LEU A 120 2.97 -1.20 1.43
CA LEU A 120 2.84 -0.23 0.34
C LEU A 120 2.02 -0.84 -0.78
N VAL A 121 0.97 -0.15 -1.22
CA VAL A 121 0.21 -0.53 -2.42
C VAL A 121 0.80 0.19 -3.62
N ALA A 122 1.12 -0.54 -4.68
CA ALA A 122 1.73 -0.02 -5.89
C ALA A 122 1.19 -0.72 -7.16
N ASP A 123 1.38 -0.12 -8.34
CA ASP A 123 0.92 -0.69 -9.62
C ASP A 123 1.63 -2.01 -10.00
N SER A 124 2.83 -2.24 -9.46
CA SER A 124 3.61 -3.47 -9.64
C SER A 124 4.64 -3.63 -8.52
N ALA A 125 5.14 -4.84 -8.32
CA ALA A 125 6.24 -5.11 -7.38
C ALA A 125 7.46 -4.22 -7.67
N LYS A 126 7.81 -4.05 -8.94
CA LYS A 126 8.92 -3.18 -9.38
C LYS A 126 8.68 -1.70 -9.02
N ALA A 127 7.47 -1.18 -9.24
CA ALA A 127 7.11 0.19 -8.86
C ALA A 127 7.22 0.36 -7.34
N GLY A 128 6.67 -0.58 -6.57
CA GLY A 128 6.77 -0.59 -5.12
C GLY A 128 8.21 -0.57 -4.63
N ARG A 129 9.10 -1.41 -5.17
CA ARG A 129 10.53 -1.46 -4.79
C ARG A 129 11.28 -0.16 -5.03
N ASN A 130 10.87 0.60 -6.03
CA ASN A 130 11.49 1.88 -6.42
C ASN A 130 10.78 3.09 -5.80
N SER A 131 9.75 2.89 -5.01
CA SER A 131 8.99 3.97 -4.40
C SER A 131 9.85 4.77 -3.41
N PRO A 132 9.75 6.11 -3.46
CA PRO A 132 10.40 6.99 -2.48
C PRO A 132 9.96 6.70 -1.04
N HIS A 133 8.72 6.23 -0.85
CA HIS A 133 8.19 5.89 0.48
C HIS A 133 8.97 4.79 1.20
N LEU A 134 9.76 3.97 0.46
CA LEU A 134 10.60 2.92 1.05
C LEU A 134 11.95 3.42 1.58
N GLU A 135 12.36 4.66 1.30
CA GLU A 135 13.72 5.11 1.56
C GLU A 135 14.11 5.00 3.03
N ILE A 136 13.29 5.52 3.93
CA ILE A 136 13.57 5.45 5.38
C ILE A 136 13.53 4.01 5.90
N PHE A 137 12.63 3.16 5.37
CA PHE A 137 12.54 1.76 5.76
C PHE A 137 13.78 0.98 5.35
N LYS A 138 14.30 1.23 4.14
CA LYS A 138 15.57 0.67 3.65
C LYS A 138 16.73 1.13 4.53
N LYS A 139 16.83 2.44 4.84
CA LYS A 139 17.85 3.00 5.70
C LYS A 139 17.84 2.38 7.09
N LYS A 140 16.66 2.19 7.66
CA LYS A 140 16.49 1.59 9.00
C LYS A 140 16.44 0.04 8.98
N GLY A 141 16.51 -0.60 7.81
CA GLY A 141 16.44 -2.06 7.67
C GLY A 141 15.11 -2.64 8.16
N ILE A 142 14.01 -1.96 7.89
CA ILE A 142 12.64 -2.39 8.21
C ILE A 142 12.03 -3.03 6.97
N GLU A 143 11.49 -4.23 7.11
CA GLU A 143 10.79 -4.92 6.04
C GLU A 143 9.44 -4.25 5.75
N VAL A 144 9.07 -4.15 4.46
CA VAL A 144 7.78 -3.63 4.01
C VAL A 144 7.14 -4.64 3.05
N ILE A 145 5.85 -4.89 3.22
CA ILE A 145 5.04 -5.70 2.30
C ILE A 145 4.72 -4.87 1.07
N LEU A 146 4.98 -5.42 -0.13
CA LEU A 146 4.66 -4.80 -1.42
C LEU A 146 3.40 -5.44 -1.99
N MET A 147 2.33 -4.69 -1.99
CA MET A 147 1.02 -5.11 -2.45
C MET A 147 0.77 -4.57 -3.86
N HIS A 148 0.49 -5.45 -4.81
CA HIS A 148 0.34 -5.05 -6.21
C HIS A 148 -0.79 -5.75 -6.96
N ASP A 149 -1.63 -6.50 -6.26
CA ASP A 149 -2.87 -7.02 -6.81
C ASP A 149 -3.98 -5.98 -6.69
N ARG A 150 -4.87 -5.92 -7.67
CA ARG A 150 -6.00 -4.97 -7.67
C ARG A 150 -6.90 -5.08 -6.43
N ILE A 151 -6.93 -6.25 -5.80
CA ILE A 151 -7.73 -6.51 -4.61
C ILE A 151 -7.05 -6.06 -3.31
N ASP A 152 -5.75 -5.75 -3.33
CA ASP A 152 -4.98 -5.55 -2.11
C ASP A 152 -5.47 -4.35 -1.29
N GLU A 153 -5.81 -3.24 -1.92
CA GLU A 153 -6.34 -2.08 -1.21
C GLU A 153 -7.70 -2.38 -0.54
N TRP A 154 -8.56 -3.15 -1.24
CA TRP A 154 -9.81 -3.62 -0.67
C TRP A 154 -9.57 -4.65 0.45
N LEU A 155 -8.59 -5.55 0.30
CA LEU A 155 -8.18 -6.46 1.36
C LEU A 155 -7.80 -5.69 2.63
N MET A 156 -6.98 -4.64 2.51
CA MET A 156 -6.51 -3.86 3.66
C MET A 156 -7.60 -3.06 4.36
N SER A 157 -8.69 -2.72 3.67
CA SER A 157 -9.86 -2.13 4.32
C SER A 157 -10.57 -3.10 5.29
N HIS A 158 -10.33 -4.41 5.16
CA HIS A 158 -10.94 -5.46 5.98
C HIS A 158 -9.93 -6.18 6.89
N LEU A 159 -8.65 -6.21 6.52
CA LEU A 159 -7.58 -6.81 7.31
C LEU A 159 -6.75 -5.70 7.98
N GLN A 160 -7.17 -5.27 9.16
CA GLN A 160 -6.56 -4.12 9.85
C GLN A 160 -5.45 -4.54 10.82
N ASP A 161 -5.43 -5.79 11.25
CA ASP A 161 -4.46 -6.33 12.21
C ASP A 161 -4.14 -7.80 11.92
N PHE A 162 -2.96 -8.22 12.35
CA PHE A 162 -2.53 -9.62 12.37
C PHE A 162 -1.60 -9.85 13.56
N ASP A 163 -1.84 -10.92 14.32
CA ASP A 163 -1.08 -11.25 15.53
C ASP A 163 -0.97 -10.05 16.50
N SER A 164 -2.09 -9.35 16.73
CA SER A 164 -2.20 -8.14 17.57
C SER A 164 -1.37 -6.93 17.10
N ARG A 165 -0.88 -6.94 15.88
CA ARG A 165 -0.14 -5.83 15.24
C ARG A 165 -0.97 -5.19 14.15
N GLN A 166 -1.09 -3.88 14.19
CA GLN A 166 -1.82 -3.12 13.17
C GLN A 166 -1.02 -3.00 11.89
N PHE A 167 -1.72 -3.04 10.75
CA PHE A 167 -1.13 -2.67 9.47
C PHE A 167 -1.07 -1.16 9.32
N GLN A 168 0.03 -0.67 8.71
CA GLN A 168 0.18 0.73 8.33
C GLN A 168 0.64 0.86 6.90
N ASP A 169 -0.14 1.60 6.10
CA ASP A 169 0.26 2.03 4.76
C ASP A 169 1.32 3.13 4.88
N ILE A 170 2.49 2.89 4.30
CA ILE A 170 3.62 3.83 4.39
C ILE A 170 3.50 5.04 3.45
N SER A 171 2.51 5.05 2.55
CA SER A 171 2.20 6.19 1.67
C SER A 171 1.15 7.14 2.25
N ARG A 172 0.59 6.81 3.43
CA ARG A 172 -0.49 7.58 4.06
C ARG A 172 -0.05 8.31 5.30
N GLY A 173 -0.73 9.40 5.56
CA GLY A 173 -0.61 10.18 6.78
C GLY A 173 0.80 10.64 7.12
N GLU A 174 1.01 10.99 8.36
CA GLU A 174 2.33 11.16 8.93
C GLU A 174 2.97 9.80 9.22
N LEU A 175 4.25 9.68 8.87
CA LEU A 175 5.00 8.49 9.20
C LEU A 175 5.48 8.59 10.64
N ASP A 176 4.90 7.78 11.51
CA ASP A 176 5.34 7.57 12.90
C ASP A 176 5.95 6.17 13.00
N LEU A 177 7.25 6.10 13.17
CA LEU A 177 7.98 4.85 13.39
C LEU A 177 8.08 4.47 14.89
N GLY A 178 7.49 5.29 15.77
CA GLY A 178 7.44 5.02 17.20
C GLY A 178 8.82 4.88 17.84
N LYS A 179 9.07 3.75 18.49
CA LYS A 179 10.35 3.44 19.15
C LYS A 179 11.51 3.13 18.18
N LEU A 180 11.22 3.00 16.88
CA LEU A 180 12.24 2.84 15.84
C LEU A 180 12.88 4.17 15.44
N GLU A 181 12.39 5.30 15.94
CA GLU A 181 13.01 6.62 15.81
C GLU A 181 13.81 6.96 17.06
N ASP A 182 15.06 7.37 16.82
CA ASP A 182 15.91 7.87 17.89
C ASP A 182 15.48 9.29 18.31
N GLU A 183 15.74 9.68 19.58
CA GLU A 183 15.46 11.04 20.06
C GLU A 183 16.18 12.11 19.22
N GLU A 184 17.37 11.79 18.74
CA GLU A 184 18.17 12.66 17.87
C GLU A 184 17.46 12.88 16.50
N ASP A 185 16.88 11.84 15.92
CA ASP A 185 16.08 11.94 14.68
C ASP A 185 14.89 12.92 14.88
N LYS A 186 14.20 12.83 16.01
CA LYS A 186 13.04 13.71 16.34
C LYS A 186 13.45 15.18 16.55
N GLU A 187 14.54 15.42 17.26
CA GLU A 187 15.05 16.79 17.46
C GLU A 187 15.47 17.43 16.12
N ILE A 188 16.13 16.66 15.25
CA ILE A 188 16.49 17.11 13.90
C ILE A 188 15.23 17.43 13.09
N GLN A 189 14.20 16.61 13.21
CA GLN A 189 12.92 16.78 12.54
C GLN A 189 12.28 18.12 12.94
N GLU A 190 12.02 18.30 14.22
CA GLU A 190 11.40 19.52 14.71
C GLU A 190 12.17 20.81 14.36
N LYS A 191 13.49 20.73 14.36
CA LYS A 191 14.34 21.85 13.96
C LYS A 191 14.21 22.15 12.47
N THR A 192 14.24 21.12 11.65
CA THR A 192 14.15 21.25 10.20
C THR A 192 12.77 21.79 9.78
N GLU A 193 11.70 21.30 10.38
CA GLU A 193 10.35 21.82 10.14
C GLU A 193 10.26 23.33 10.42
N LYS A 194 10.81 23.79 11.54
CA LYS A 194 10.83 25.24 11.91
C LYS A 194 11.66 26.07 10.94
N GLU A 195 12.78 25.56 10.45
CA GLU A 195 13.67 26.28 9.52
C GLU A 195 13.01 26.46 8.14
N PHE A 196 12.21 25.50 7.67
CA PHE A 196 11.64 25.49 6.32
C PHE A 196 10.17 25.94 6.23
N VAL A 197 9.60 26.51 7.30
CA VAL A 197 8.20 27.02 7.31
C VAL A 197 7.93 27.96 6.14
N ASN A 198 8.82 28.94 5.89
CA ASN A 198 8.65 29.91 4.81
C ASN A 198 8.67 29.26 3.42
N LEU A 199 9.53 28.26 3.20
CA LEU A 199 9.56 27.51 1.96
C LEU A 199 8.28 26.72 1.74
N VAL A 200 7.79 26.06 2.78
CA VAL A 200 6.53 25.28 2.76
C VAL A 200 5.35 26.17 2.36
N GLU A 201 5.23 27.35 2.97
CA GLU A 201 4.18 28.33 2.65
C GLU A 201 4.29 28.81 1.20
N ARG A 202 5.50 29.17 0.74
CA ARG A 202 5.76 29.63 -0.63
C ARG A 202 5.44 28.56 -1.67
N ILE A 203 5.80 27.28 -1.41
CA ILE A 203 5.43 26.15 -2.26
C ILE A 203 3.90 25.97 -2.29
N LYS A 204 3.25 26.04 -1.11
CA LYS A 204 1.79 25.93 -1.01
C LYS A 204 1.06 27.00 -1.78
N GLU A 205 1.52 28.23 -1.73
CA GLU A 205 0.98 29.35 -2.51
C GLU A 205 1.13 29.12 -4.01
N ASN A 206 2.30 28.62 -4.46
CA ASN A 206 2.57 28.33 -5.86
C ASN A 206 1.71 27.18 -6.42
N LEU A 207 1.54 26.08 -5.65
CA LEU A 207 0.74 24.93 -6.07
C LEU A 207 -0.77 25.18 -5.89
N GLY A 208 -1.17 26.08 -5.01
CA GLY A 208 -2.56 26.47 -4.78
C GLY A 208 -3.47 25.28 -4.47
N ASP A 209 -4.49 25.12 -5.30
CA ASP A 209 -5.51 24.07 -5.14
C ASP A 209 -5.08 22.67 -5.58
N LYS A 210 -3.88 22.49 -6.14
CA LYS A 210 -3.38 21.16 -6.56
C LYS A 210 -3.05 20.26 -5.41
N VAL A 211 -2.78 20.80 -4.23
CA VAL A 211 -2.39 20.04 -3.03
C VAL A 211 -3.29 20.42 -1.85
N LYS A 212 -3.53 19.46 -0.95
CA LYS A 212 -4.19 19.70 0.33
C LYS A 212 -3.26 20.49 1.24
N GLU A 213 -2.03 20.04 1.34
CA GLU A 213 -1.01 20.55 2.24
C GLU A 213 0.39 20.39 1.61
N VAL A 214 1.34 21.18 2.07
CA VAL A 214 2.78 21.00 1.84
C VAL A 214 3.43 20.86 3.20
N ARG A 215 4.33 19.87 3.35
CA ARG A 215 5.05 19.69 4.63
C ARG A 215 6.46 19.12 4.40
N VAL A 216 7.32 19.31 5.39
CA VAL A 216 8.61 18.62 5.46
C VAL A 216 8.37 17.17 5.88
N THR A 217 9.15 16.25 5.32
CA THR A 217 9.06 14.83 5.68
C THR A 217 10.44 14.22 5.95
N HIS A 218 10.47 13.21 6.80
CA HIS A 218 11.66 12.43 7.14
C HIS A 218 11.63 11.02 6.51
N ARG A 219 10.56 10.68 5.80
CA ARG A 219 10.48 9.40 5.06
C ARG A 219 11.44 9.34 3.87
N LEU A 220 11.88 10.49 3.39
CA LEU A 220 12.78 10.62 2.25
C LEU A 220 14.25 10.76 2.70
N THR A 221 15.14 10.01 2.08
CA THR A 221 16.59 10.08 2.33
C THR A 221 17.41 10.39 1.10
N GLY A 222 16.86 10.18 -0.09
CA GLY A 222 17.49 10.39 -1.38
C GLY A 222 16.65 11.18 -2.37
N SER A 223 15.33 11.07 -2.31
CA SER A 223 14.41 11.80 -3.17
C SER A 223 14.12 13.20 -2.63
N PRO A 224 13.87 14.19 -3.50
CA PRO A 224 13.57 15.58 -3.09
C PRO A 224 12.15 15.75 -2.57
N ALA A 225 11.19 14.96 -3.07
CA ALA A 225 9.78 15.06 -2.72
C ALA A 225 9.02 13.76 -3.02
N CYS A 226 7.86 13.59 -2.41
CA CYS A 226 6.86 12.56 -2.71
C CYS A 226 5.45 13.10 -2.49
N LEU A 227 4.45 12.32 -2.90
CA LEU A 227 3.05 12.60 -2.60
C LEU A 227 2.57 11.64 -1.52
N ALA A 228 1.93 12.14 -0.48
CA ALA A 228 1.25 11.32 0.51
C ALA A 228 -0.28 11.48 0.39
N VAL A 229 -1.00 10.43 0.74
CA VAL A 229 -2.46 10.43 0.82
C VAL A 229 -2.86 10.67 2.27
N ASP A 230 -3.94 11.41 2.50
CA ASP A 230 -4.47 11.56 3.85
C ASP A 230 -4.95 10.21 4.41
N ASP A 231 -4.88 10.02 5.73
CA ASP A 231 -5.27 8.77 6.39
C ASP A 231 -6.72 8.35 6.10
N HIS A 232 -7.60 9.34 5.92
CA HIS A 232 -9.03 9.13 5.72
C HIS A 232 -9.46 9.13 4.25
N ASP A 233 -8.56 9.49 3.33
CA ASP A 233 -8.85 9.56 1.92
C ASP A 233 -8.80 8.16 1.27
N MET A 234 -9.48 8.02 0.13
CA MET A 234 -9.41 6.81 -0.68
C MET A 234 -8.01 6.68 -1.29
N GLY A 235 -7.44 5.49 -1.25
CA GLY A 235 -6.15 5.24 -1.86
C GLY A 235 -6.17 5.30 -3.39
N MET A 236 -4.98 5.45 -3.96
CA MET A 236 -4.80 5.71 -5.39
C MET A 236 -5.31 4.58 -6.28
N GLN A 237 -5.13 3.33 -5.87
CA GLN A 237 -5.58 2.15 -6.64
C GLN A 237 -7.09 2.05 -6.66
N MET A 238 -7.75 2.26 -5.53
CA MET A 238 -9.20 2.24 -5.45
C MET A 238 -9.82 3.36 -6.29
N ARG A 239 -9.22 4.56 -6.29
CA ARG A 239 -9.61 5.66 -7.19
C ARG A 239 -9.56 5.24 -8.65
N LYS A 240 -8.42 4.70 -9.11
CA LYS A 240 -8.26 4.21 -10.49
C LYS A 240 -9.32 3.18 -10.89
N ILE A 241 -9.66 2.26 -9.96
CA ILE A 241 -10.70 1.25 -10.19
C ILE A 241 -12.08 1.89 -10.32
N MET A 242 -12.43 2.83 -9.45
CA MET A 242 -13.72 3.52 -9.51
C MET A 242 -13.84 4.40 -10.74
N GLU A 243 -12.81 5.16 -11.10
CA GLU A 243 -12.76 5.96 -12.33
C GLU A 243 -12.93 5.08 -13.57
N ALA A 244 -12.22 3.95 -13.64
CA ALA A 244 -12.33 2.99 -14.74
C ALA A 244 -13.74 2.34 -14.84
N SER A 245 -14.47 2.25 -13.71
CA SER A 245 -15.85 1.75 -13.67
C SER A 245 -16.91 2.83 -13.94
N GLY A 246 -16.49 4.09 -14.19
CA GLY A 246 -17.39 5.22 -14.44
C GLY A 246 -18.12 5.73 -13.19
N GLN A 247 -17.66 5.38 -12.00
CA GLN A 247 -18.22 5.88 -10.74
C GLN A 247 -17.62 7.26 -10.42
N ALA A 248 -18.44 8.14 -9.83
CA ALA A 248 -17.94 9.42 -9.32
C ALA A 248 -16.98 9.18 -8.15
N VAL A 249 -15.77 9.66 -8.30
CA VAL A 249 -14.74 9.59 -7.23
C VAL A 249 -14.68 10.95 -6.54
N PRO A 250 -14.65 11.01 -5.20
CA PRO A 250 -14.42 12.26 -4.49
C PRO A 250 -13.09 12.89 -4.94
N GLU A 251 -13.09 14.19 -5.16
CA GLU A 251 -11.87 14.92 -5.47
C GLU A 251 -11.02 15.01 -4.20
N THR A 252 -9.91 14.25 -4.17
CA THR A 252 -8.94 14.29 -3.09
C THR A 252 -7.67 14.94 -3.58
N LYS A 253 -7.11 15.83 -2.75
CA LYS A 253 -5.86 16.54 -3.05
C LYS A 253 -4.72 15.87 -2.29
N PRO A 254 -3.60 15.55 -2.95
CA PRO A 254 -2.46 14.95 -2.27
C PRO A 254 -1.81 15.93 -1.28
N ILE A 255 -1.09 15.38 -0.33
CA ILE A 255 -0.14 16.09 0.52
C ILE A 255 1.21 16.04 -0.20
N PHE A 256 1.82 17.22 -0.45
CA PHE A 256 3.14 17.30 -1.07
C PHE A 256 4.19 17.35 0.02
N GLU A 257 4.98 16.30 0.11
CA GLU A 257 6.06 16.17 1.11
C GLU A 257 7.41 16.46 0.48
N ILE A 258 8.20 17.31 1.15
CA ILE A 258 9.55 17.71 0.70
C ILE A 258 10.62 17.24 1.68
N ASN A 259 11.76 16.82 1.11
CA ASN A 259 12.95 16.49 1.87
C ASN A 259 13.83 17.74 2.02
N ALA A 260 13.75 18.40 3.16
CA ALA A 260 14.47 19.63 3.44
C ALA A 260 15.99 19.48 3.42
N THR A 261 16.53 18.26 3.54
CA THR A 261 17.97 17.99 3.46
C THR A 261 18.45 17.74 2.03
N HIS A 262 17.54 17.57 1.08
CA HIS A 262 17.91 17.32 -0.31
C HIS A 262 18.51 18.56 -0.98
N PRO A 263 19.65 18.45 -1.73
CA PRO A 263 20.31 19.61 -2.31
C PRO A 263 19.44 20.49 -3.23
N LEU A 264 18.48 19.89 -3.95
CA LEU A 264 17.53 20.64 -4.77
C LEU A 264 16.57 21.49 -3.90
N VAL A 265 16.09 20.96 -2.79
CA VAL A 265 15.17 21.67 -1.87
C VAL A 265 15.91 22.81 -1.16
N VAL A 266 17.16 22.57 -0.70
CA VAL A 266 18.03 23.59 -0.11
C VAL A 266 18.35 24.72 -1.10
N LYS A 267 18.50 24.42 -2.39
CA LYS A 267 18.67 25.44 -3.43
C LYS A 267 17.38 26.18 -3.73
N LEU A 268 16.25 25.48 -3.76
CA LEU A 268 14.93 26.06 -3.98
C LEU A 268 14.57 27.09 -2.90
N ASP A 269 14.92 26.82 -1.64
CA ASP A 269 14.73 27.76 -0.52
C ASP A 269 15.40 29.12 -0.76
N LYS A 270 16.53 29.11 -1.47
CA LYS A 270 17.33 30.31 -1.78
C LYS A 270 17.01 30.94 -3.14
N GLU A 271 16.09 30.36 -3.90
CA GLU A 271 15.73 30.88 -5.23
C GLU A 271 14.92 32.15 -5.09
N ALA A 272 15.47 33.25 -5.66
CA ALA A 272 14.86 34.56 -5.61
C ALA A 272 14.01 34.91 -6.86
N ASP A 273 14.22 34.20 -7.96
CA ASP A 273 13.43 34.36 -9.18
C ASP A 273 12.14 33.54 -9.04
N GLU A 274 11.00 34.24 -8.98
CA GLU A 274 9.69 33.62 -8.75
C GLU A 274 9.24 32.72 -9.92
N ASP A 275 9.58 33.09 -11.17
CA ASP A 275 9.25 32.26 -12.33
C ASP A 275 10.02 30.95 -12.31
N ARG A 276 11.31 31.03 -11.98
CA ARG A 276 12.19 29.86 -11.84
C ARG A 276 11.79 28.99 -10.65
N PHE A 277 11.45 29.61 -9.52
CA PHE A 277 10.93 28.92 -8.36
C PHE A 277 9.67 28.12 -8.74
N GLY A 278 8.71 28.75 -9.41
CA GLY A 278 7.48 28.10 -9.85
C GLY A 278 7.71 26.95 -10.82
N ASP A 279 8.67 27.10 -11.77
CA ASP A 279 9.05 26.02 -12.68
C ASP A 279 9.64 24.82 -11.94
N ILE A 280 10.54 25.06 -10.98
CA ILE A 280 11.16 23.98 -10.15
C ILE A 280 10.09 23.28 -9.31
N VAL A 281 9.22 24.02 -8.61
CA VAL A 281 8.13 23.46 -7.79
C VAL A 281 7.20 22.59 -8.64
N SER A 282 6.82 23.08 -9.83
CA SER A 282 5.94 22.33 -10.73
C SER A 282 6.59 21.03 -11.23
N ILE A 283 7.89 21.07 -11.51
CA ILE A 283 8.63 19.86 -11.91
C ILE A 283 8.76 18.87 -10.73
N LEU A 284 9.11 19.34 -9.53
CA LEU A 284 9.21 18.45 -8.36
C LEU A 284 7.86 17.79 -8.03
N PHE A 285 6.77 18.55 -8.12
CA PHE A 285 5.42 18.01 -7.93
C PHE A 285 5.06 16.98 -9.00
N GLY A 286 5.33 17.29 -10.27
CA GLY A 286 5.12 16.34 -11.38
C GLY A 286 5.96 15.07 -11.25
N GLN A 287 7.24 15.19 -10.84
CA GLN A 287 8.13 14.04 -10.61
C GLN A 287 7.63 13.16 -9.45
N ALA A 288 7.17 13.77 -8.36
CA ALA A 288 6.58 13.03 -7.24
C ALA A 288 5.35 12.24 -7.69
N GLY A 289 4.46 12.86 -8.47
CA GLY A 289 3.30 12.17 -9.04
C GLY A 289 3.69 11.00 -9.96
N LEU A 290 4.66 11.21 -10.84
CA LEU A 290 5.16 10.14 -11.72
C LEU A 290 5.76 8.96 -10.93
N ALA A 291 6.45 9.22 -9.82
CA ALA A 291 7.00 8.18 -8.96
C ALA A 291 5.91 7.31 -8.31
N ASP A 292 4.75 7.90 -8.04
CA ASP A 292 3.56 7.20 -7.51
C ASP A 292 2.63 6.66 -8.60
N GLY A 293 3.05 6.71 -9.88
CA GLY A 293 2.27 6.22 -11.00
C GLY A 293 1.06 7.10 -11.38
N VAL A 294 1.06 8.37 -10.96
CA VAL A 294 0.05 9.35 -11.36
C VAL A 294 0.36 9.87 -12.76
N GLN A 295 -0.65 9.98 -13.61
CA GLN A 295 -0.49 10.63 -14.90
C GLN A 295 -0.42 12.16 -14.72
N LEU A 296 0.51 12.79 -15.44
CA LEU A 296 0.59 14.24 -15.47
C LEU A 296 -0.66 14.83 -16.14
N GLU A 297 -1.23 15.89 -15.56
CA GLU A 297 -2.35 16.64 -16.15
C GLU A 297 -1.96 17.25 -17.50
N ASP A 298 -0.79 17.87 -17.56
CA ASP A 298 -0.20 18.44 -18.78
C ASP A 298 1.26 17.98 -18.96
N PRO A 299 1.48 16.84 -19.66
CA PRO A 299 2.83 16.35 -19.96
C PRO A 299 3.63 17.31 -20.86
N ALA A 300 2.97 18.14 -21.67
CA ALA A 300 3.63 19.08 -22.56
C ALA A 300 4.21 20.27 -21.78
N ASP A 301 3.44 20.84 -20.85
CA ASP A 301 3.92 21.91 -19.95
C ASP A 301 5.06 21.42 -19.07
N PHE A 302 4.92 20.23 -18.47
CA PHE A 302 5.99 19.61 -17.68
C PHE A 302 7.30 19.48 -18.47
N SER A 303 7.23 19.00 -19.73
CA SER A 303 8.38 18.85 -20.59
C SER A 303 8.98 20.21 -20.99
N ALA A 304 8.15 21.21 -21.24
CA ALA A 304 8.61 22.56 -21.59
C ALA A 304 9.38 23.21 -20.43
N ARG A 305 8.86 23.15 -19.22
CA ARG A 305 9.54 23.65 -17.99
C ARG A 305 10.84 22.93 -17.73
N LEU A 306 10.84 21.59 -17.83
CA LEU A 306 12.05 20.80 -17.67
C LEU A 306 13.12 21.18 -18.70
N ASN A 307 12.76 21.32 -19.99
CA ASN A 307 13.68 21.72 -21.03
C ASN A 307 14.24 23.14 -20.80
N LYS A 308 13.42 24.08 -20.31
CA LYS A 308 13.87 25.43 -19.95
C LYS A 308 14.97 25.39 -18.90
N LEU A 309 14.77 24.63 -17.79
CA LEU A 309 15.78 24.50 -16.74
C LEU A 309 17.05 23.77 -17.23
N LEU A 310 16.90 22.73 -18.06
CA LEU A 310 18.05 22.02 -18.63
C LEU A 310 18.89 22.92 -19.56
N LEU A 311 18.27 23.80 -20.34
CA LEU A 311 19.00 24.76 -21.19
C LEU A 311 19.84 25.75 -20.37
N GLU A 312 19.35 26.18 -19.22
CA GLU A 312 20.10 27.04 -18.30
C GLU A 312 21.35 26.33 -17.69
N LEU A 313 21.31 25.00 -17.58
CA LEU A 313 22.45 24.22 -17.07
C LEU A 313 23.51 23.98 -18.15
N VAL A 314 23.16 24.01 -19.42
CA VAL A 314 24.07 23.69 -20.55
C VAL A 314 24.66 24.96 -21.18
N GLY A 315 24.05 26.12 -20.94
CA GLY A 315 24.54 27.43 -21.43
C GLY A 315 25.43 28.09 -20.45
#